data_016258cf2e1186d9412fd1ee80a2703d
#
_entry.id   016258cf2e1186d9412fd1ee80a2703d
#
_cell.length_a   1.000
_cell.length_b   1.000
_cell.length_c   1.000
_cell.angle_alpha   90.00
_cell.angle_beta   90.00
_cell.angle_gamma   90.00
#
_symmetry.space_group_name_H-M   'P 1'
#
loop_
_entity.id
_entity.type
_entity.pdbx_description
1 polymer ?
#
loop_
_entity_poly.entity_id
_entity_poly.type
_entity_poly.pdbx_seq_one_letter_code
_entity_poly.pdbx_strand_id
1 'polypeptide(L)'
;LFPYTTLFRSAKTNFPDSKSDLFSIFMQHAFSLLKKNGFNAQINMQSWMFLSSFEELREWLIENKTFVNMIHLGSRAFAEISGEIVQTTAWVMNNYEINKYQPIFFRLIEGNEFQKNKTLKKRESNYKDITVDDMKNIPGAPITYWLKGIHNFKRAKLAQYFLSGGRNKTHNNDLYVRYFWEVSLKEKKWVAYANGGESRKYYGNDQYVINWSDEAKLYYDSHGGLSNSKFWNKLGITWSLIGTKSVSFRIKPKHLQ
;
A
#
# COMPACT_ATOMS: atom_id res chain seq x y z
N LEU A 1 -32.38 -15.67 -0.11
CA LEU A 1 -30.98 -15.55 -0.52
C LEU A 1 -30.89 -14.46 -1.57
N PHE A 2 -30.61 -13.21 -1.16
CA PHE A 2 -30.22 -12.19 -2.12
C PHE A 2 -28.88 -12.63 -2.72
N PRO A 3 -28.79 -12.79 -4.04
CA PRO A 3 -27.53 -13.22 -4.62
C PRO A 3 -26.49 -12.13 -4.35
N TYR A 4 -25.40 -12.50 -3.72
CA TYR A 4 -24.19 -11.68 -3.55
C TYR A 4 -23.79 -10.93 -4.84
N THR A 5 -24.09 -11.53 -6.00
CA THR A 5 -23.92 -10.94 -7.32
C THR A 5 -24.74 -9.66 -7.57
N THR A 6 -25.99 -9.55 -7.04
CA THR A 6 -26.85 -8.38 -7.26
C THR A 6 -26.38 -7.18 -6.45
N LEU A 7 -26.01 -7.38 -5.18
CA LEU A 7 -25.46 -6.33 -4.34
C LEU A 7 -24.13 -5.80 -4.92
N PHE A 8 -23.26 -6.72 -5.37
CA PHE A 8 -21.98 -6.38 -5.97
C PHE A 8 -22.12 -5.62 -7.31
N ARG A 9 -23.12 -5.99 -8.13
CA ARG A 9 -23.42 -5.26 -9.37
C ARG A 9 -23.94 -3.85 -9.06
N SER A 10 -24.88 -3.72 -8.14
CA SER A 10 -25.41 -2.44 -7.70
C SER A 10 -24.31 -1.52 -7.14
N ALA A 11 -23.41 -2.08 -6.32
CA ALA A 11 -22.27 -1.34 -5.80
C ALA A 11 -21.36 -0.80 -6.92
N LYS A 12 -21.00 -1.64 -7.87
CA LYS A 12 -20.16 -1.24 -9.01
C LYS A 12 -20.79 -0.21 -9.92
N THR A 13 -22.11 -0.29 -10.11
CA THR A 13 -22.82 0.61 -11.01
C THR A 13 -23.08 1.98 -10.39
N ASN A 14 -23.52 1.99 -9.12
CA ASN A 14 -23.97 3.21 -8.46
C ASN A 14 -22.84 3.93 -7.68
N PHE A 15 -21.79 3.19 -7.27
CA PHE A 15 -20.68 3.69 -6.48
C PHE A 15 -19.34 3.18 -7.01
N PRO A 16 -18.97 3.53 -8.26
CA PRO A 16 -17.76 2.99 -8.89
C PRO A 16 -16.48 3.30 -8.11
N ASP A 17 -16.38 4.48 -7.50
CA ASP A 17 -15.20 4.92 -6.77
C ASP A 17 -15.03 4.22 -5.41
N SER A 18 -16.14 3.80 -4.80
CA SER A 18 -16.17 3.21 -3.46
C SER A 18 -16.59 1.74 -3.42
N LYS A 19 -16.65 1.09 -4.56
CA LYS A 19 -17.14 -0.30 -4.77
C LYS A 19 -16.42 -1.40 -4.00
N SER A 20 -15.29 -1.09 -3.39
CA SER A 20 -14.37 -2.09 -2.82
C SER A 20 -14.84 -2.67 -1.49
N ASP A 21 -15.64 -1.93 -0.73
CA ASP A 21 -16.22 -2.40 0.54
C ASP A 21 -17.51 -1.63 0.86
N LEU A 22 -18.37 -2.23 1.65
CA LEU A 22 -19.67 -1.63 2.01
C LEU A 22 -19.49 -0.33 2.82
N PHE A 23 -18.53 -0.29 3.75
CA PHE A 23 -18.28 0.93 4.53
C PHE A 23 -17.85 2.11 3.64
N SER A 24 -17.09 1.85 2.60
CA SER A 24 -16.66 2.90 1.66
C SER A 24 -17.82 3.41 0.81
N ILE A 25 -18.76 2.55 0.46
CA ILE A 25 -20.02 2.95 -0.20
C ILE A 25 -20.83 3.86 0.73
N PHE A 26 -20.93 3.52 2.01
CA PHE A 26 -21.61 4.40 2.99
C PHE A 26 -20.90 5.73 3.17
N MET A 27 -19.56 5.77 3.11
CA MET A 27 -18.82 7.04 3.11
C MET A 27 -19.26 7.95 1.96
N GLN A 28 -19.31 7.43 0.74
CA GLN A 28 -19.69 8.19 -0.45
C GLN A 28 -21.18 8.52 -0.48
N HIS A 29 -22.03 7.55 -0.20
CA HIS A 29 -23.49 7.73 -0.22
C HIS A 29 -23.98 8.77 0.79
N ALA A 30 -23.41 8.82 1.99
CA ALA A 30 -23.79 9.79 3.01
C ALA A 30 -23.68 11.25 2.52
N PHE A 31 -22.76 11.55 1.62
CA PHE A 31 -22.66 12.89 1.04
C PHE A 31 -23.82 13.25 0.12
N SER A 32 -24.45 12.27 -0.54
CA SER A 32 -25.64 12.51 -1.38
C SER A 32 -26.88 12.91 -0.57
N LEU A 33 -26.89 12.57 0.70
CA LEU A 33 -27.99 12.90 1.63
C LEU A 33 -27.83 14.29 2.28
N LEU A 34 -26.68 14.95 2.05
CA LEU A 34 -26.35 16.22 2.68
C LEU A 34 -26.62 17.41 1.74
N LYS A 35 -27.06 18.50 2.33
CA LYS A 35 -27.03 19.81 1.65
C LYS A 35 -25.58 20.24 1.40
N LYS A 36 -25.39 21.16 0.45
CA LYS A 36 -24.11 21.87 0.28
C LYS A 36 -23.68 22.47 1.62
N ASN A 37 -22.39 22.36 1.95
CA ASN A 37 -21.80 22.76 3.22
C ASN A 37 -22.26 21.93 4.45
N GLY A 38 -23.04 20.87 4.27
CA GLY A 38 -23.33 19.92 5.35
C GLY A 38 -22.10 19.12 5.76
N PHE A 39 -22.13 18.56 6.95
CA PHE A 39 -21.02 17.77 7.48
C PHE A 39 -21.36 16.29 7.49
N ASN A 40 -20.43 15.48 7.04
CA ASN A 40 -20.43 14.03 7.18
C ASN A 40 -19.39 13.64 8.22
N ALA A 41 -19.80 12.90 9.24
CA ALA A 41 -18.93 12.41 10.30
C ALA A 41 -19.12 10.91 10.49
N GLN A 42 -18.05 10.13 10.40
CA GLN A 42 -18.12 8.68 10.53
C GLN A 42 -16.90 8.13 11.28
N ILE A 43 -17.08 6.94 11.82
CA ILE A 43 -15.99 6.06 12.29
C ILE A 43 -16.06 4.79 11.47
N ASN A 44 -14.95 4.44 10.81
CA ASN A 44 -14.89 3.26 9.97
C ASN A 44 -13.46 2.69 9.92
N MET A 45 -13.28 1.62 9.16
CA MET A 45 -11.97 1.00 8.99
C MET A 45 -11.00 1.98 8.31
N GLN A 46 -9.75 2.03 8.80
CA GLN A 46 -8.72 2.92 8.24
C GLN A 46 -8.17 2.48 6.87
N SER A 47 -8.52 1.30 6.38
CA SER A 47 -7.98 0.72 5.15
C SER A 47 -8.16 1.63 3.93
N TRP A 48 -9.23 2.42 3.86
CA TRP A 48 -9.47 3.38 2.78
C TRP A 48 -8.38 4.45 2.68
N MET A 49 -7.66 4.73 3.76
CA MET A 49 -6.59 5.73 3.77
C MET A 49 -5.39 5.30 2.90
N PHE A 50 -5.16 4.00 2.69
CA PHE A 50 -3.89 3.50 2.15
C PHE A 50 -4.00 2.49 1.02
N LEU A 51 -5.00 1.59 1.06
CA LEU A 51 -5.08 0.50 0.09
C LEU A 51 -5.39 1.02 -1.31
N SER A 52 -4.76 0.42 -2.32
CA SER A 52 -4.96 0.78 -3.72
C SER A 52 -6.39 0.59 -4.20
N SER A 53 -7.11 -0.38 -3.61
CA SER A 53 -8.54 -0.61 -3.93
C SER A 53 -9.46 0.56 -3.59
N PHE A 54 -9.00 1.54 -2.81
CA PHE A 54 -9.74 2.75 -2.45
C PHE A 54 -9.11 4.02 -3.05
N GLU A 55 -8.24 3.91 -4.05
CA GLU A 55 -7.59 5.04 -4.69
C GLU A 55 -8.62 6.01 -5.30
N GLU A 56 -9.55 5.48 -6.10
CA GLU A 56 -10.63 6.26 -6.74
C GLU A 56 -11.48 7.02 -5.70
N LEU A 57 -11.82 6.35 -4.56
CA LEU A 57 -12.53 7.01 -3.47
C LEU A 57 -11.74 8.16 -2.84
N ARG A 58 -10.44 7.97 -2.60
CA ARG A 58 -9.59 9.02 -2.02
C ARG A 58 -9.46 10.22 -2.94
N GLU A 59 -9.24 9.99 -4.22
CA GLU A 59 -9.18 11.06 -5.24
C GLU A 59 -10.50 11.83 -5.25
N TRP A 60 -11.63 11.13 -5.32
CA TRP A 60 -12.95 11.76 -5.27
C TRP A 60 -13.18 12.59 -3.99
N LEU A 61 -12.79 12.06 -2.82
CA LEU A 61 -12.91 12.79 -1.55
C LEU A 61 -12.05 14.06 -1.54
N ILE A 62 -10.80 13.95 -1.98
CA ILE A 62 -9.84 15.06 -1.99
C ILE A 62 -10.27 16.15 -2.97
N GLU A 63 -10.87 15.79 -4.08
CA GLU A 63 -11.30 16.74 -5.12
C GLU A 63 -12.62 17.42 -4.84
N ASN A 64 -13.51 16.78 -4.11
CA ASN A 64 -14.90 17.24 -3.97
C ASN A 64 -15.30 17.60 -2.55
N LYS A 65 -14.49 17.28 -1.54
CA LYS A 65 -14.85 17.44 -0.13
C LYS A 65 -13.71 18.10 0.65
N THR A 66 -14.04 18.73 1.76
CA THR A 66 -13.05 19.30 2.65
C THR A 66 -12.90 18.44 3.89
N PHE A 67 -11.73 17.92 4.11
CA PHE A 67 -11.36 17.29 5.39
C PHE A 67 -11.31 18.37 6.47
N VAL A 68 -12.17 18.29 7.46
CA VAL A 68 -12.20 19.25 8.58
C VAL A 68 -11.25 18.80 9.68
N ASN A 69 -11.46 17.57 10.13
CA ASN A 69 -10.54 16.90 11.05
C ASN A 69 -10.60 15.38 10.86
N MET A 70 -9.56 14.72 11.34
CA MET A 70 -9.50 13.26 11.34
C MET A 70 -8.70 12.76 12.55
N ILE A 71 -9.21 11.70 13.17
CA ILE A 71 -8.57 11.01 14.29
C ILE A 71 -8.21 9.60 13.83
N HIS A 72 -6.94 9.35 13.62
CA HIS A 72 -6.41 8.04 13.26
C HIS A 72 -6.22 7.22 14.53
N LEU A 73 -7.18 6.34 14.81
CA LEU A 73 -7.24 5.57 16.04
C LEU A 73 -6.41 4.30 15.98
N GLY A 74 -6.23 3.70 14.79
CA GLY A 74 -5.54 2.42 14.66
C GLY A 74 -6.28 1.28 15.36
N SER A 75 -5.52 0.32 15.88
CA SER A 75 -6.03 -0.79 16.68
C SER A 75 -6.37 -0.36 18.11
N ARG A 76 -7.13 -1.19 18.84
CA ARG A 76 -7.49 -0.98 20.26
C ARG A 76 -8.20 0.35 20.53
N ALA A 77 -9.02 0.79 19.58
CA ALA A 77 -9.83 1.98 19.73
C ALA A 77 -11.08 1.75 20.61
N PHE A 78 -11.52 0.48 20.70
CA PHE A 78 -12.70 0.04 21.43
C PHE A 78 -12.32 -1.12 22.34
N ALA A 79 -12.72 -1.07 23.61
CA ALA A 79 -12.40 -2.09 24.60
C ALA A 79 -12.99 -3.48 24.27
N GLU A 80 -14.19 -3.48 23.66
CA GLU A 80 -14.95 -4.70 23.37
C GLU A 80 -14.52 -5.43 22.11
N ILE A 81 -13.84 -4.74 21.19
CA ILE A 81 -13.35 -5.35 19.96
C ILE A 81 -11.97 -5.93 20.24
N SER A 82 -11.87 -7.26 20.31
CA SER A 82 -10.60 -7.93 20.55
C SER A 82 -9.58 -7.52 19.48
N GLY A 83 -8.73 -6.67 19.85
CA GLY A 83 -7.48 -6.35 19.46
C GLY A 83 -6.97 -5.77 18.26
N GLU A 84 -6.18 -6.55 17.59
CA GLU A 84 -5.23 -6.04 16.59
C GLU A 84 -5.79 -6.05 15.17
N ILE A 85 -6.94 -6.68 14.95
CA ILE A 85 -7.49 -6.95 13.62
C ILE A 85 -8.22 -5.74 13.03
N VAL A 86 -9.04 -5.06 13.84
CA VAL A 86 -9.81 -3.90 13.36
C VAL A 86 -9.11 -2.61 13.71
N GLN A 87 -8.62 -1.95 12.68
CA GLN A 87 -7.99 -0.63 12.80
C GLN A 87 -8.93 0.44 12.25
N THR A 88 -9.15 1.50 13.02
CA THR A 88 -10.20 2.48 12.75
C THR A 88 -9.68 3.90 12.61
N THR A 89 -10.48 4.72 11.93
CA THR A 89 -10.33 6.16 11.87
C THR A 89 -11.69 6.84 12.04
N ALA A 90 -11.70 7.95 12.75
CA ALA A 90 -12.85 8.85 12.85
C ALA A 90 -12.55 10.12 12.07
N TRP A 91 -13.51 10.65 11.34
CA TRP A 91 -13.30 11.82 10.51
C TRP A 91 -14.55 12.66 10.38
N VAL A 92 -14.35 13.94 10.11
CA VAL A 92 -15.40 14.90 9.75
C VAL A 92 -15.00 15.56 8.45
N MET A 93 -15.88 15.53 7.47
CA MET A 93 -15.70 16.19 6.17
C MET A 93 -16.89 17.10 5.87
N ASN A 94 -16.61 18.22 5.21
CA ASN A 94 -17.64 19.11 4.69
C ASN A 94 -18.03 18.70 3.26
N ASN A 95 -19.34 18.76 2.94
CA ASN A 95 -19.87 18.45 1.60
C ASN A 95 -19.66 19.61 0.61
N TYR A 96 -18.47 20.18 0.61
CA TYR A 96 -18.03 21.22 -0.30
C TYR A 96 -16.50 21.32 -0.26
N GLU A 97 -15.87 21.62 -1.39
CA GLU A 97 -14.43 21.85 -1.45
C GLU A 97 -14.09 23.29 -1.01
N ILE A 98 -13.21 23.43 -0.04
CA ILE A 98 -12.64 24.70 0.41
C ILE A 98 -11.15 24.70 0.08
N ASN A 99 -10.77 25.47 -0.91
CA ASN A 99 -9.39 25.57 -1.37
C ASN A 99 -8.41 25.91 -0.24
N LYS A 100 -7.29 25.21 -0.18
CA LYS A 100 -6.20 25.42 0.79
C LYS A 100 -6.64 25.31 2.26
N TYR A 101 -7.75 24.60 2.51
CA TYR A 101 -8.14 24.32 3.88
C TYR A 101 -7.07 23.46 4.58
N GLN A 102 -6.75 23.80 5.82
CA GLN A 102 -5.80 23.05 6.63
C GLN A 102 -6.53 22.23 7.69
N PRO A 103 -6.73 20.93 7.44
CA PRO A 103 -7.39 20.04 8.39
C PRO A 103 -6.51 19.80 9.62
N ILE A 104 -7.13 19.39 10.71
CA ILE A 104 -6.42 18.92 11.90
C ILE A 104 -6.47 17.41 11.93
N PHE A 105 -5.31 16.78 11.90
CA PHE A 105 -5.17 15.33 12.05
C PHE A 105 -4.61 15.00 13.44
N PHE A 106 -5.21 14.00 14.09
CA PHE A 106 -4.71 13.43 15.33
C PHE A 106 -4.23 12.00 15.07
N ARG A 107 -3.02 11.68 15.49
CA ARG A 107 -2.45 10.34 15.33
C ARG A 107 -2.40 9.61 16.66
N LEU A 108 -3.41 8.78 16.92
CA LEU A 108 -3.61 8.09 18.19
C LEU A 108 -3.54 6.56 17.99
N ILE A 109 -2.54 6.09 17.26
CA ILE A 109 -2.42 4.66 16.91
C ILE A 109 -1.82 3.82 18.04
N GLU A 110 -1.11 4.47 18.96
CA GLU A 110 -0.46 3.81 20.09
C GLU A 110 -1.37 3.76 21.32
N GLY A 111 -1.12 2.77 22.16
CA GLY A 111 -1.80 2.62 23.45
C GLY A 111 -3.22 2.06 23.35
N ASN A 112 -3.85 1.97 24.52
CA ASN A 112 -5.25 1.54 24.68
C ASN A 112 -6.22 2.72 24.60
N GLU A 113 -7.52 2.44 24.67
CA GLU A 113 -8.59 3.42 24.62
C GLU A 113 -8.42 4.57 25.62
N PHE A 114 -8.08 4.27 26.87
CA PHE A 114 -7.89 5.28 27.91
C PHE A 114 -6.73 6.22 27.58
N GLN A 115 -5.61 5.69 27.10
CA GLN A 115 -4.43 6.46 26.74
C GLN A 115 -4.72 7.35 25.52
N LYS A 116 -5.42 6.84 24.51
CA LYS A 116 -5.86 7.58 23.33
C LYS A 116 -6.77 8.74 23.71
N ASN A 117 -7.75 8.50 24.59
CA ASN A 117 -8.66 9.54 25.09
C ASN A 117 -7.88 10.65 25.83
N LYS A 118 -6.96 10.28 26.71
CA LYS A 118 -6.11 11.23 27.43
C LYS A 118 -5.29 12.09 26.49
N THR A 119 -4.65 11.49 25.48
CA THR A 119 -3.84 12.20 24.47
C THR A 119 -4.71 13.13 23.63
N LEU A 120 -5.90 12.70 23.23
CA LEU A 120 -6.85 13.53 22.49
C LEU A 120 -7.31 14.77 23.30
N LYS A 121 -7.70 14.57 24.57
CA LYS A 121 -8.10 15.64 25.46
C LYS A 121 -7.03 16.70 25.66
N LYS A 122 -5.77 16.30 25.68
CA LYS A 122 -4.62 17.20 25.75
C LYS A 122 -4.27 17.84 24.40
N ARG A 123 -4.92 17.42 23.31
CA ARG A 123 -4.61 17.83 21.94
C ARG A 123 -3.16 17.56 21.54
N GLU A 124 -2.55 16.53 22.10
CA GLU A 124 -1.22 16.04 21.71
C GLU A 124 -1.28 15.23 20.41
N SER A 125 -0.13 14.98 19.81
CA SER A 125 -0.02 14.19 18.54
C SER A 125 -0.90 14.71 17.39
N ASN A 126 -0.96 16.03 17.22
CA ASN A 126 -1.69 16.66 16.13
C ASN A 126 -0.76 17.15 15.00
N TYR A 127 -1.32 17.21 13.80
CA TYR A 127 -0.69 17.66 12.56
C TYR A 127 -1.62 18.68 11.90
N LYS A 128 -1.11 19.91 11.67
CA LYS A 128 -1.91 21.06 11.18
C LYS A 128 -1.36 21.69 9.90
N ASP A 129 -0.06 21.51 9.63
CA ASP A 129 0.66 22.24 8.57
C ASP A 129 0.65 21.42 7.24
N ILE A 130 -0.37 20.63 7.03
CA ILE A 130 -0.49 19.76 5.86
C ILE A 130 -1.87 19.99 5.23
N THR A 131 -1.88 20.21 3.92
CA THR A 131 -3.09 20.21 3.12
C THR A 131 -3.33 18.80 2.55
N VAL A 132 -4.59 18.46 2.30
CA VAL A 132 -4.92 17.18 1.67
C VAL A 132 -4.45 17.15 0.22
N ASP A 133 -4.37 18.31 -0.45
CA ASP A 133 -3.84 18.45 -1.79
C ASP A 133 -2.37 18.04 -1.93
N ASP A 134 -1.59 18.19 -0.87
CA ASP A 134 -0.20 17.71 -0.87
C ASP A 134 -0.12 16.19 -1.07
N MET A 135 -1.13 15.45 -0.62
CA MET A 135 -1.19 13.99 -0.72
C MET A 135 -1.45 13.52 -2.16
N LYS A 136 -2.07 14.35 -3.02
CA LYS A 136 -2.23 14.07 -4.47
C LYS A 136 -0.87 13.88 -5.17
N ASN A 137 0.22 14.39 -4.61
CA ASN A 137 1.55 14.22 -5.20
C ASN A 137 2.11 12.80 -5.00
N ILE A 138 1.55 12.03 -4.09
CA ILE A 138 1.93 10.65 -3.81
C ILE A 138 1.08 9.73 -4.70
N PRO A 139 1.66 8.79 -5.45
CA PRO A 139 0.89 7.82 -6.23
C PRO A 139 -0.16 7.10 -5.39
N GLY A 140 -1.40 7.11 -5.86
CA GLY A 140 -2.55 6.55 -5.14
C GLY A 140 -3.13 7.45 -4.04
N ALA A 141 -2.65 8.69 -3.93
CA ALA A 141 -3.11 9.72 -2.99
C ALA A 141 -3.38 9.20 -1.55
N PRO A 142 -2.48 8.41 -0.93
CA PRO A 142 -2.72 7.88 0.42
C PRO A 142 -2.79 9.02 1.44
N ILE A 143 -3.67 8.88 2.42
CA ILE A 143 -3.84 9.88 3.49
C ILE A 143 -2.68 9.71 4.50
N THR A 144 -1.56 10.32 4.19
CA THR A 144 -0.29 10.19 4.93
C THR A 144 0.15 11.50 5.58
N TYR A 145 -0.75 12.14 6.28
CA TYR A 145 -0.58 13.46 6.92
C TYR A 145 0.65 13.58 7.86
N TRP A 146 1.21 12.46 8.32
CA TRP A 146 2.42 12.42 9.16
C TRP A 146 3.73 12.37 8.37
N LEU A 147 3.66 12.23 7.05
CA LEU A 147 4.85 12.05 6.23
C LEU A 147 5.54 13.39 6.00
N LYS A 148 6.74 13.50 6.51
CA LYS A 148 7.60 14.67 6.25
C LYS A 148 8.13 14.61 4.81
N GLY A 149 8.17 15.76 4.14
CA GLY A 149 8.77 15.86 2.81
C GLY A 149 7.90 15.35 1.67
N ILE A 150 6.57 15.40 1.80
CA ILE A 150 5.61 15.05 0.74
C ILE A 150 5.94 15.75 -0.59
N HIS A 151 6.43 16.98 -0.55
CA HIS A 151 6.86 17.74 -1.73
C HIS A 151 7.98 17.04 -2.53
N ASN A 152 8.74 16.12 -1.93
CA ASN A 152 9.75 15.33 -2.64
C ASN A 152 9.15 14.41 -3.71
N PHE A 153 7.88 14.03 -3.60
CA PHE A 153 7.20 13.24 -4.63
C PHE A 153 6.97 14.01 -5.93
N LYS A 154 7.12 15.34 -5.91
CA LYS A 154 7.15 16.18 -7.13
C LYS A 154 8.49 16.12 -7.88
N ARG A 155 9.55 15.58 -7.24
CA ARG A 155 10.87 15.44 -7.87
C ARG A 155 10.87 14.33 -8.91
N ALA A 156 11.96 14.28 -9.67
CA ALA A 156 12.19 13.26 -10.69
C ALA A 156 11.99 11.84 -10.12
N LYS A 157 11.21 11.05 -10.82
CA LYS A 157 10.87 9.67 -10.41
C LYS A 157 12.00 8.73 -10.83
N LEU A 158 12.25 7.69 -10.04
CA LEU A 158 13.23 6.65 -10.38
C LEU A 158 12.98 6.05 -11.77
N ALA A 159 11.73 5.96 -12.20
CA ALA A 159 11.36 5.48 -13.54
C ALA A 159 11.93 6.31 -14.70
N GLN A 160 12.39 7.53 -14.45
CA GLN A 160 13.08 8.36 -15.46
C GLN A 160 14.54 7.91 -15.67
N TYR A 161 15.13 7.24 -14.71
CA TYR A 161 16.53 6.83 -14.73
C TYR A 161 16.70 5.31 -14.81
N PHE A 162 15.69 4.55 -14.42
CA PHE A 162 15.75 3.08 -14.31
C PHE A 162 14.57 2.45 -15.04
N LEU A 163 14.85 1.36 -15.72
CA LEU A 163 13.82 0.49 -16.29
C LEU A 163 13.50 -0.62 -15.29
N SER A 164 12.23 -0.92 -15.10
CA SER A 164 11.78 -2.07 -14.32
C SER A 164 11.37 -3.20 -15.26
N GLY A 165 11.92 -4.40 -15.04
CA GLY A 165 11.65 -5.59 -15.84
C GLY A 165 10.77 -6.63 -15.16
N GLY A 166 10.25 -6.29 -13.99
CA GLY A 166 9.60 -7.28 -13.14
C GLY A 166 10.63 -8.21 -12.48
N ARG A 167 10.14 -9.33 -12.00
CA ARG A 167 10.96 -10.38 -11.37
C ARG A 167 10.65 -11.73 -11.99
N ASN A 168 11.64 -12.63 -11.99
CA ASN A 168 11.40 -14.02 -12.30
C ASN A 168 10.70 -14.71 -11.11
N LYS A 169 9.69 -15.51 -11.40
CA LYS A 169 8.92 -16.31 -10.43
C LYS A 169 8.86 -17.73 -10.91
N THR A 170 9.11 -18.67 -10.04
CA THR A 170 9.04 -20.09 -10.37
C THR A 170 7.63 -20.66 -10.29
N HIS A 171 6.73 -20.01 -9.53
CA HIS A 171 5.43 -20.53 -9.11
C HIS A 171 5.47 -21.88 -8.36
N ASN A 172 6.66 -22.48 -8.24
CA ASN A 172 6.92 -23.66 -7.45
C ASN A 172 8.39 -23.64 -6.95
N ASN A 173 8.60 -22.91 -5.86
CA ASN A 173 9.95 -22.77 -5.31
C ASN A 173 10.52 -24.09 -4.81
N ASP A 174 9.69 -24.99 -4.28
CA ASP A 174 10.13 -26.28 -3.76
C ASP A 174 10.76 -27.17 -4.85
N LEU A 175 10.34 -27.01 -6.08
CA LEU A 175 10.89 -27.74 -7.21
C LEU A 175 12.08 -27.04 -7.86
N TYR A 176 12.04 -25.72 -7.99
CA TYR A 176 12.93 -24.97 -8.87
C TYR A 176 13.93 -24.07 -8.16
N VAL A 177 13.86 -23.91 -6.82
CA VAL A 177 14.79 -23.09 -6.04
C VAL A 177 15.51 -23.98 -5.03
N ARG A 178 16.82 -23.75 -4.87
CA ARG A 178 17.67 -24.43 -3.88
C ARG A 178 18.59 -23.40 -3.23
N TYR A 179 19.13 -23.76 -2.10
CA TYR A 179 20.32 -23.07 -1.61
C TYR A 179 21.53 -23.47 -2.45
N PHE A 180 22.48 -22.58 -2.63
CA PHE A 180 23.65 -22.84 -3.48
C PHE A 180 24.48 -24.04 -3.00
N TRP A 181 24.42 -24.39 -1.72
CA TRP A 181 25.12 -25.55 -1.14
C TRP A 181 24.36 -26.87 -1.28
N GLU A 182 23.12 -26.86 -1.72
CA GLU A 182 22.32 -28.09 -1.94
C GLU A 182 22.52 -28.69 -3.33
N VAL A 183 23.21 -27.97 -4.22
CA VAL A 183 23.35 -28.37 -5.62
C VAL A 183 24.81 -28.30 -6.08
N SER A 184 25.11 -29.03 -7.13
CA SER A 184 26.42 -28.89 -7.79
C SER A 184 26.38 -27.68 -8.74
N LEU A 185 27.15 -26.66 -8.44
CA LEU A 185 27.32 -25.49 -9.32
C LEU A 185 28.06 -25.82 -10.64
N LYS A 186 28.57 -27.05 -10.80
CA LYS A 186 29.09 -27.55 -12.09
C LYS A 186 27.94 -27.79 -13.08
N GLU A 187 26.73 -28.01 -12.57
CA GLU A 187 25.54 -28.14 -13.41
C GLU A 187 25.06 -26.73 -13.86
N LYS A 188 25.28 -26.42 -15.13
CA LYS A 188 24.97 -25.12 -15.75
C LYS A 188 23.51 -24.66 -15.60
N LYS A 189 22.61 -25.59 -15.22
CA LYS A 189 21.20 -25.26 -15.01
C LYS A 189 20.95 -24.45 -13.74
N TRP A 190 21.86 -24.47 -12.77
CA TRP A 190 21.69 -23.73 -11.52
C TRP A 190 22.35 -22.35 -11.62
N VAL A 191 21.54 -21.32 -11.53
CA VAL A 191 21.97 -19.93 -11.66
C VAL A 191 21.61 -19.17 -10.39
N ALA A 192 22.51 -18.29 -9.95
CA ALA A 192 22.25 -17.48 -8.76
C ALA A 192 20.96 -16.66 -8.90
N TYR A 193 20.13 -16.64 -7.86
CA TYR A 193 18.78 -16.11 -7.87
C TYR A 193 18.55 -15.07 -6.77
N ALA A 194 18.06 -13.91 -7.17
CA ALA A 194 17.67 -12.84 -6.25
C ALA A 194 16.26 -13.11 -5.64
N ASN A 195 16.17 -14.15 -4.83
CA ASN A 195 14.95 -14.41 -4.07
C ASN A 195 14.86 -13.45 -2.90
N GLY A 196 13.69 -12.87 -2.60
CA GLY A 196 13.45 -11.91 -1.53
C GLY A 196 14.17 -12.26 -0.21
N GLY A 197 13.57 -11.99 0.93
CA GLY A 197 14.13 -12.32 2.23
C GLY A 197 14.18 -11.13 3.18
N GLU A 198 14.96 -11.25 4.23
CA GLU A 198 15.10 -10.24 5.28
C GLU A 198 15.54 -8.87 4.76
N SER A 199 15.25 -7.85 5.54
CA SER A 199 15.71 -6.49 5.24
C SER A 199 17.23 -6.40 5.37
N ARG A 200 17.92 -6.30 4.24
CA ARG A 200 19.36 -6.07 4.15
C ARG A 200 19.66 -4.90 3.24
N LYS A 201 20.47 -3.96 3.71
CA LYS A 201 20.90 -2.80 2.92
C LYS A 201 22.14 -3.14 2.11
N TYR A 202 22.19 -2.64 0.89
CA TYR A 202 23.30 -2.63 -0.05
C TYR A 202 23.68 -3.99 -0.61
N TYR A 203 23.68 -5.06 0.19
CA TYR A 203 24.16 -6.39 -0.20
C TYR A 203 23.43 -7.51 0.58
N GLY A 204 23.35 -8.73 -0.01
CA GLY A 204 22.84 -9.95 0.62
C GLY A 204 21.56 -10.50 0.00
N ASN A 205 21.06 -11.61 0.57
CA ASN A 205 19.98 -12.45 0.04
C ASN A 205 20.35 -13.11 -1.31
N ASP A 206 21.58 -13.55 -1.43
CA ASP A 206 22.21 -14.17 -2.61
C ASP A 206 22.47 -15.68 -2.42
N GLN A 207 21.86 -16.27 -1.40
CA GLN A 207 22.06 -17.67 -1.03
C GLN A 207 21.26 -18.67 -1.88
N TYR A 208 20.42 -18.19 -2.78
CA TYR A 208 19.55 -19.03 -3.59
C TYR A 208 20.07 -19.21 -5.00
N VAL A 209 19.77 -20.36 -5.57
CA VAL A 209 19.92 -20.67 -6.99
C VAL A 209 18.60 -21.15 -7.57
N ILE A 210 18.38 -20.82 -8.83
CA ILE A 210 17.17 -21.21 -9.58
C ILE A 210 17.54 -22.16 -10.70
N ASN A 211 16.69 -23.15 -10.96
CA ASN A 211 16.83 -23.95 -12.16
C ASN A 211 16.55 -23.10 -13.40
N TRP A 212 17.54 -22.90 -14.23
CA TRP A 212 17.49 -22.05 -15.43
C TRP A 212 17.60 -22.84 -16.72
N SER A 213 17.24 -24.15 -16.69
CA SER A 213 17.11 -24.98 -17.89
C SER A 213 15.99 -24.46 -18.80
N ASP A 214 16.02 -24.86 -20.06
CA ASP A 214 15.01 -24.41 -21.02
C ASP A 214 13.59 -24.92 -20.65
N GLU A 215 13.50 -26.15 -20.13
CA GLU A 215 12.25 -26.72 -19.62
C GLU A 215 11.71 -25.90 -18.44
N ALA A 216 12.56 -25.53 -17.50
CA ALA A 216 12.17 -24.74 -16.36
C ALA A 216 11.73 -23.32 -16.78
N LYS A 217 12.41 -22.69 -17.73
CA LYS A 217 12.03 -21.39 -18.29
C LYS A 217 10.69 -21.43 -19.00
N LEU A 218 10.43 -22.48 -19.78
CA LEU A 218 9.14 -22.71 -20.42
C LEU A 218 8.01 -22.84 -19.38
N TYR A 219 8.27 -23.57 -18.30
CA TYR A 219 7.32 -23.67 -17.19
C TYR A 219 7.03 -22.30 -16.55
N TYR A 220 8.08 -21.51 -16.26
CA TYR A 220 7.90 -20.17 -15.69
C TYR A 220 7.10 -19.26 -16.63
N ASP A 221 7.42 -19.29 -17.92
CA ASP A 221 6.77 -18.46 -18.94
C ASP A 221 5.29 -18.78 -19.07
N SER A 222 4.95 -20.08 -19.13
CA SER A 222 3.55 -20.54 -19.22
C SER A 222 2.70 -20.11 -18.02
N HIS A 223 3.32 -19.79 -16.87
CA HIS A 223 2.65 -19.31 -15.67
C HIS A 223 2.82 -17.78 -15.47
N GLY A 224 3.33 -17.06 -16.49
CA GLY A 224 3.56 -15.61 -16.38
C GLY A 224 4.63 -15.24 -15.37
N GLY A 225 5.56 -16.14 -15.11
CA GLY A 225 6.64 -15.97 -14.13
C GLY A 225 7.96 -15.49 -14.72
N LEU A 226 8.11 -15.45 -16.04
CA LEU A 226 9.36 -15.07 -16.67
C LEU A 226 9.39 -13.58 -17.00
N SER A 227 10.41 -12.88 -16.50
CA SER A 227 10.64 -11.48 -16.84
C SER A 227 11.23 -11.36 -18.26
N ASN A 228 11.10 -10.17 -18.86
CA ASN A 228 11.65 -9.91 -20.18
C ASN A 228 13.19 -10.15 -20.19
N SER A 229 13.66 -10.92 -21.15
CA SER A 229 15.08 -11.35 -21.28
C SER A 229 16.08 -10.19 -21.38
N LYS A 230 15.64 -9.00 -21.82
CA LYS A 230 16.50 -7.81 -21.85
C LYS A 230 17.03 -7.39 -20.48
N PHE A 231 16.41 -7.85 -19.39
CA PHE A 231 16.80 -7.57 -18.00
C PHE A 231 17.67 -8.67 -17.38
N TRP A 232 17.81 -9.82 -18.05
CA TRP A 232 18.63 -10.91 -17.54
C TRP A 232 20.11 -10.55 -17.58
N ASN A 233 20.88 -11.08 -16.65
CA ASN A 233 22.34 -10.87 -16.59
C ASN A 233 22.75 -9.38 -16.61
N LYS A 234 21.92 -8.52 -16.06
CA LYS A 234 22.21 -7.07 -15.97
C LYS A 234 22.47 -6.65 -14.54
N LEU A 235 23.37 -5.70 -14.39
CA LEU A 235 23.51 -4.97 -13.13
C LEU A 235 22.22 -4.18 -12.85
N GLY A 236 21.77 -4.22 -11.62
CA GLY A 236 20.53 -3.54 -11.25
C GLY A 236 20.41 -3.31 -9.76
N ILE A 237 19.21 -2.91 -9.37
CA ILE A 237 18.83 -2.75 -7.98
C ILE A 237 17.64 -3.70 -7.70
N THR A 238 17.71 -4.43 -6.61
CA THR A 238 16.63 -5.27 -6.11
C THR A 238 16.23 -4.85 -4.70
N TRP A 239 15.01 -5.19 -4.32
CA TRP A 239 14.47 -4.90 -2.99
C TRP A 239 13.55 -6.02 -2.52
N SER A 240 13.33 -6.11 -1.22
CA SER A 240 12.34 -7.03 -0.66
C SER A 240 10.95 -6.43 -0.82
N LEU A 241 10.01 -7.20 -1.37
CA LEU A 241 8.65 -6.72 -1.66
C LEU A 241 7.86 -6.44 -0.38
N ILE A 242 8.06 -7.27 0.65
CA ILE A 242 7.39 -7.15 1.94
C ILE A 242 8.48 -6.92 3.00
N GLY A 243 8.35 -5.84 3.74
CA GLY A 243 9.23 -5.53 4.86
C GLY A 243 8.41 -4.93 5.99
N THR A 244 8.56 -5.46 7.20
CA THR A 244 7.85 -4.97 8.39
C THR A 244 8.51 -3.75 9.04
N LYS A 245 9.80 -3.54 8.81
CA LYS A 245 10.58 -2.49 9.48
C LYS A 245 11.04 -1.38 8.55
N SER A 246 11.52 -1.71 7.35
CA SER A 246 12.02 -0.71 6.40
C SER A 246 12.14 -1.30 4.99
N VAL A 247 12.06 -0.44 3.99
CA VAL A 247 12.43 -0.81 2.61
C VAL A 247 13.96 -0.87 2.54
N SER A 248 14.49 -1.95 1.98
CA SER A 248 15.92 -2.14 1.80
C SER A 248 16.25 -2.37 0.33
N PHE A 249 17.14 -1.54 -0.20
CA PHE A 249 17.65 -1.68 -1.56
C PHE A 249 19.01 -2.34 -1.56
N ARG A 250 19.24 -3.24 -2.51
CA ARG A 250 20.49 -3.99 -2.70
C ARG A 250 20.94 -3.91 -4.14
N ILE A 251 22.23 -3.94 -4.35
CA ILE A 251 22.81 -4.11 -5.68
C ILE A 251 22.50 -5.56 -6.13
N LYS A 252 21.96 -5.69 -7.33
CA LYS A 252 21.80 -6.97 -8.03
C LYS A 252 22.98 -7.12 -9.01
N PRO A 253 23.96 -7.98 -8.72
CA PRO A 253 25.04 -8.26 -9.64
C PRO A 253 24.54 -8.89 -10.94
N LYS A 254 25.38 -8.86 -12.00
CA LYS A 254 25.00 -9.38 -13.32
C LYS A 254 24.68 -10.87 -13.32
N HIS A 255 25.31 -11.66 -12.46
CA HIS A 255 25.13 -13.12 -12.39
C HIS A 255 23.85 -13.56 -11.64
N LEU A 256 23.13 -12.66 -10.99
CA LEU A 256 21.84 -12.95 -10.35
C LEU A 256 20.69 -12.78 -11.34
N GLN A 257 19.74 -13.73 -11.30
CA GLN A 257 18.47 -13.67 -12.03
C GLN A 257 17.32 -13.14 -11.19
#